data_a4efdfb2092d47324d8241583a9ac9a7
#
_entry.id   a4efdfb2092d47324d8241583a9ac9a7
#
_cell.length_a   1.000
_cell.length_b   1.000
_cell.length_c   1.000
_cell.angle_alpha   90.00
_cell.angle_beta   90.00
_cell.angle_gamma   90.00
#
_symmetry.space_group_name_H-M   'P 1'
#
loop_
_entity.id
_entity.type
_entity.pdbx_description
1 polymer ?
#
loop_
_entity_poly.entity_id
_entity_poly.type
_entity_poly.pdbx_seq_one_letter_code
_entity_poly.pdbx_strand_id
1 'polypeptide(L)'
;NYPKEIKSFYMKQNADGKTVAATDLLVPGIGEIIGGSEREADPEKLLAAMKARGMDLSAYRQYLDLRTFGTVPHGGFGLGFERFVMYVTGMENIRDVTLFPRSVKNIM
;
A
#
# COMPACT_ATOMS: atom_id res chain seq x y z
N ASN A 1 -13.74 1.58 1.15
CA ASN A 1 -13.56 0.44 0.24
C ASN A 1 -13.27 0.92 -1.17
N TYR A 2 -12.41 0.21 -1.88
CA TYR A 2 -11.98 0.54 -3.24
C TYR A 2 -12.12 -0.67 -4.15
N PRO A 3 -12.29 -0.47 -5.47
CA PRO A 3 -12.24 -1.57 -6.43
C PRO A 3 -10.90 -2.31 -6.34
N LYS A 4 -10.93 -3.63 -6.38
CA LYS A 4 -9.72 -4.45 -6.19
C LYS A 4 -8.69 -4.25 -7.30
N GLU A 5 -9.12 -3.90 -8.50
CA GLU A 5 -8.25 -3.73 -9.68
C GLU A 5 -7.27 -2.56 -9.54
N ILE A 6 -7.62 -1.54 -8.76
CA ILE A 6 -6.79 -0.35 -8.60
C ILE A 6 -5.96 -0.37 -7.31
N LYS A 7 -6.06 -1.44 -6.51
CA LYS A 7 -5.35 -1.56 -5.23
C LYS A 7 -4.41 -2.77 -5.24
N SER A 8 -3.54 -2.83 -4.24
CA SER A 8 -2.50 -3.85 -4.15
C SER A 8 -3.07 -5.23 -3.86
N PHE A 9 -2.35 -6.24 -4.30
CA PHE A 9 -2.76 -7.65 -4.20
C PHE A 9 -2.93 -8.14 -2.76
N TYR A 10 -2.21 -7.55 -1.81
CA TYR A 10 -2.20 -7.98 -0.41
C TYR A 10 -3.38 -7.44 0.42
N MET A 11 -4.21 -6.62 -0.14
CA MET A 11 -5.37 -6.06 0.55
C MET A 11 -6.51 -7.08 0.59
N LYS A 12 -7.17 -7.18 1.76
CA LYS A 12 -8.25 -8.13 1.95
C LYS A 12 -9.42 -7.82 1.03
N GLN A 13 -9.84 -8.82 0.26
CA GLN A 13 -11.04 -8.71 -0.56
C GLN A 13 -12.30 -8.79 0.30
N ASN A 14 -13.27 -7.92 0.04
CA ASN A 14 -14.57 -7.98 0.66
C ASN A 14 -15.40 -9.15 0.09
N ALA A 15 -16.50 -9.49 0.77
CA ALA A 15 -17.34 -10.63 0.41
C ALA A 15 -17.95 -10.50 -1.01
N ASP A 16 -18.05 -9.28 -1.57
CA ASP A 16 -18.56 -9.06 -2.93
C ASP A 16 -17.60 -9.51 -4.02
N GLY A 17 -16.34 -9.82 -3.70
CA GLY A 17 -15.30 -10.20 -4.65
C GLY A 17 -14.84 -9.09 -5.60
N LYS A 18 -15.35 -7.87 -5.44
CA LYS A 18 -15.09 -6.72 -6.32
C LYS A 18 -14.30 -5.59 -5.66
N THR A 19 -14.41 -5.47 -4.34
CA THR A 19 -13.77 -4.40 -3.58
C THR A 19 -12.79 -4.95 -2.55
N VAL A 20 -11.95 -4.08 -2.03
CA VAL A 20 -11.00 -4.41 -0.96
C VAL A 20 -11.22 -3.51 0.25
N ALA A 21 -10.89 -4.01 1.44
CA ALA A 21 -11.00 -3.29 2.71
C ALA A 21 -9.82 -2.31 2.86
N ALA A 22 -9.87 -1.23 2.10
CA ALA A 22 -8.83 -0.20 2.05
C ALA A 22 -9.39 1.17 2.37
N THR A 23 -8.53 2.04 2.88
CA THR A 23 -8.87 3.43 3.16
C THR A 23 -7.65 4.31 2.91
N ASP A 24 -7.89 5.50 2.40
CA ASP A 24 -6.87 6.52 2.22
C ASP A 24 -7.31 7.78 2.95
N LEU A 25 -6.34 8.52 3.50
CA LEU A 25 -6.57 9.86 4.03
C LEU A 25 -6.05 10.88 3.04
N LEU A 26 -6.97 11.71 2.55
CA LEU A 26 -6.66 12.77 1.58
C LEU A 26 -6.74 14.12 2.27
N VAL A 27 -5.79 15.01 1.96
CA VAL A 27 -5.79 16.37 2.48
C VAL A 27 -5.72 17.37 1.33
N PRO A 28 -6.27 18.59 1.51
CA PRO A 28 -6.25 19.61 0.45
C PRO A 28 -4.82 19.96 0.00
N GLY A 29 -4.63 20.10 -1.28
CA GLY A 29 -3.37 20.53 -1.88
C GLY A 29 -2.30 19.46 -2.01
N ILE A 30 -2.34 18.40 -1.21
CA ILE A 30 -1.36 17.32 -1.20
C ILE A 30 -1.93 16.02 -1.78
N GLY A 31 -3.20 15.74 -1.52
CA GLY A 31 -3.81 14.48 -1.85
C GLY A 31 -3.64 13.45 -0.74
N GLU A 32 -3.28 12.22 -1.09
CA GLU A 32 -3.11 11.14 -0.12
C GLU A 32 -1.88 11.34 0.75
N ILE A 33 -2.06 11.29 2.08
CA ILE A 33 -0.95 11.27 3.05
C ILE A 33 -0.90 9.96 3.82
N ILE A 34 -2.02 9.24 3.94
CA ILE A 34 -2.08 7.93 4.57
C ILE A 34 -2.82 6.97 3.65
N GLY A 35 -2.24 5.79 3.44
CA GLY A 35 -2.91 4.67 2.80
C GLY A 35 -2.87 3.46 3.72
N GLY A 36 -4.00 2.81 3.90
CA GLY A 36 -4.09 1.65 4.76
C GLY A 36 -5.10 0.62 4.29
N SER A 37 -4.99 -0.56 4.82
CA SER A 37 -5.95 -1.64 4.53
C SER A 37 -5.91 -2.73 5.59
N GLU A 38 -6.98 -3.50 5.66
CA GLU A 38 -6.90 -4.84 6.21
C GLU A 38 -6.12 -5.71 5.22
N ARG A 39 -5.26 -6.60 5.73
CA ARG A 39 -4.44 -7.47 4.88
C ARG A 39 -5.16 -8.78 4.62
N GLU A 40 -4.95 -9.38 3.44
CA GLU A 40 -5.49 -10.69 3.14
C GLU A 40 -4.79 -11.74 3.99
N ALA A 41 -5.54 -12.38 4.88
CA ALA A 41 -5.03 -13.38 5.80
C ALA A 41 -5.21 -14.82 5.27
N ASP A 42 -6.10 -15.03 4.30
CA ASP A 42 -6.34 -16.34 3.70
C ASP A 42 -5.26 -16.64 2.66
N PRO A 43 -4.42 -17.70 2.86
CA PRO A 43 -3.34 -18.01 1.92
C PRO A 43 -3.84 -18.34 0.50
N GLU A 44 -4.99 -18.98 0.38
CA GLU A 44 -5.55 -19.35 -0.93
C GLU A 44 -6.01 -18.11 -1.70
N LYS A 45 -6.69 -17.19 -1.03
CA LYS A 45 -7.14 -15.92 -1.65
C LYS A 45 -5.96 -15.04 -2.03
N LEU A 46 -4.94 -14.98 -1.18
CA LEU A 46 -3.72 -14.23 -1.47
C LEU A 46 -3.01 -14.81 -2.70
N LEU A 47 -2.85 -16.11 -2.76
CA LEU A 47 -2.25 -16.80 -3.89
C LEU A 47 -3.02 -16.55 -5.19
N ALA A 48 -4.35 -16.64 -5.13
CA ALA A 48 -5.21 -16.38 -6.29
C ALA A 48 -5.07 -14.93 -6.78
N ALA A 49 -4.99 -13.95 -5.87
CA ALA A 49 -4.78 -12.56 -6.24
C ALA A 49 -3.43 -12.32 -6.91
N MET A 50 -2.39 -12.98 -6.43
CA MET A 50 -1.05 -12.90 -7.02
C MET A 50 -1.02 -13.53 -8.42
N LYS A 51 -1.63 -14.70 -8.61
CA LYS A 51 -1.73 -15.37 -9.91
C LYS A 51 -2.50 -14.54 -10.92
N ALA A 52 -3.61 -13.93 -10.50
CA ALA A 52 -4.44 -13.08 -11.36
C ALA A 52 -3.67 -11.88 -11.90
N ARG A 53 -2.61 -11.43 -11.20
CA ARG A 53 -1.76 -10.31 -11.61
C ARG A 53 -0.50 -10.74 -12.36
N GLY A 54 -0.31 -12.05 -12.59
CA GLY A 54 0.88 -12.58 -13.26
C GLY A 54 2.17 -12.38 -12.48
N MET A 55 2.11 -12.36 -11.16
CA MET A 55 3.28 -12.14 -10.32
C MET A 55 4.18 -13.38 -10.25
N ASP A 56 5.48 -13.16 -10.08
CA ASP A 56 6.43 -14.24 -9.83
C ASP A 56 6.27 -14.76 -8.40
N LEU A 57 5.63 -15.93 -8.28
CA LEU A 57 5.32 -16.52 -6.98
C LEU A 57 6.58 -16.92 -6.20
N SER A 58 7.66 -17.25 -6.89
CA SER A 58 8.92 -17.64 -6.22
C SER A 58 9.53 -16.48 -5.45
N ALA A 59 9.42 -15.26 -5.98
CA ALA A 59 9.91 -14.04 -5.33
C ALA A 59 9.12 -13.69 -4.07
N TYR A 60 7.86 -14.11 -3.98
CA TYR A 60 6.97 -13.79 -2.86
C TYR A 60 6.70 -14.97 -1.93
N ARG A 61 7.47 -16.05 -2.06
CA ARG A 61 7.25 -17.28 -1.27
C ARG A 61 7.24 -17.02 0.23
N GLN A 62 8.21 -16.27 0.73
CA GLN A 62 8.29 -15.95 2.16
C GLN A 62 7.06 -15.15 2.64
N TYR A 63 6.56 -14.28 1.80
CA TYR A 63 5.35 -13.52 2.11
C TYR A 63 4.12 -14.42 2.22
N LEU A 64 3.98 -15.40 1.32
CA LEU A 64 2.93 -16.41 1.38
C LEU A 64 3.06 -17.31 2.62
N ASP A 65 4.28 -17.66 3.00
CA ASP A 65 4.55 -18.50 4.16
C ASP A 65 4.03 -17.87 5.46
N LEU A 66 4.04 -16.54 5.55
CA LEU A 66 3.46 -15.83 6.69
C LEU A 66 1.96 -16.10 6.88
N ARG A 67 1.26 -16.53 5.85
CA ARG A 67 -0.15 -16.94 5.93
C ARG A 67 -0.32 -18.43 6.09
N THR A 68 0.57 -19.21 5.45
CA THR A 68 0.53 -20.67 5.48
C THR A 68 0.81 -21.24 6.87
N PHE A 69 1.75 -20.65 7.59
CA PHE A 69 2.13 -21.11 8.92
C PHE A 69 1.27 -20.56 10.05
N GLY A 70 0.22 -19.86 9.74
CA GLY A 70 -0.73 -19.31 10.70
C GLY A 70 -0.74 -17.79 10.66
N THR A 71 -1.94 -17.23 10.80
CA THR A 71 -2.14 -15.80 10.75
C THR A 71 -3.38 -15.42 11.53
N VAL A 72 -3.55 -14.13 11.77
CA VAL A 72 -4.73 -13.54 12.39
C VAL A 72 -5.23 -12.40 11.51
N PRO A 73 -6.49 -11.97 11.66
CA PRO A 73 -6.94 -10.74 11.02
C PRO A 73 -6.02 -9.58 11.43
N HIS A 74 -5.51 -8.86 10.46
CA HIS A 74 -4.59 -7.75 10.72
C HIS A 74 -4.68 -6.71 9.62
N GLY A 75 -4.25 -5.51 9.95
CA GLY A 75 -4.19 -4.40 9.03
C GLY A 75 -2.96 -3.55 9.26
N GLY A 76 -2.78 -2.59 8.40
CA GLY A 76 -1.66 -1.66 8.52
C GLY A 76 -1.90 -0.42 7.68
N PHE A 77 -1.09 0.58 7.95
CA PHE A 77 -1.11 1.81 7.17
C PHE A 77 0.31 2.35 7.01
N GLY A 78 0.50 3.11 5.94
CA GLY A 78 1.70 3.89 5.73
C GLY A 78 1.37 5.38 5.71
N LEU A 79 2.16 6.18 6.38
CA LEU A 79 2.06 7.63 6.33
C LEU A 79 3.27 8.17 5.57
N GLY A 80 3.02 8.96 4.51
CA GLY A 80 4.07 9.65 3.79
C GLY A 80 4.58 10.82 4.63
N PHE A 81 5.72 10.64 5.29
CA PHE A 81 6.27 11.66 6.20
C PHE A 81 6.54 12.98 5.48
N GLU A 82 7.14 12.92 4.30
CA GLU A 82 7.43 14.11 3.50
C GLU A 82 6.14 14.82 3.07
N ARG A 83 5.11 14.08 2.68
CA ARG A 83 3.81 14.65 2.34
C ARG A 83 3.15 15.31 3.54
N PHE A 84 3.27 14.70 4.71
CA PHE A 84 2.76 15.28 5.96
C PHE A 84 3.47 16.60 6.27
N VAL A 85 4.79 16.64 6.13
CA VAL A 85 5.59 17.87 6.35
C VAL A 85 5.19 18.95 5.34
N MET A 86 4.99 18.59 4.07
CA MET A 86 4.49 19.53 3.05
C MET A 86 3.14 20.13 3.45
N TYR A 87 2.24 19.32 3.95
CA TYR A 87 0.92 19.77 4.38
C TYR A 87 1.00 20.75 5.54
N VAL A 88 1.80 20.45 6.55
CA VAL A 88 1.97 21.27 7.75
C VAL A 88 2.68 22.59 7.44
N THR A 89 3.69 22.56 6.57
CA THR A 89 4.52 23.73 6.25
C THR A 89 4.00 24.57 5.09
N GLY A 90 3.09 24.03 4.28
CA GLY A 90 2.63 24.68 3.07
C GLY A 90 3.60 24.64 1.91
N MET A 91 4.67 23.84 2.01
CA MET A 91 5.63 23.65 0.91
C MET A 91 5.00 22.89 -0.24
N GLU A 92 5.27 23.30 -1.47
CA GLU A 92 4.71 22.70 -2.68
C GLU A 92 5.60 21.64 -3.31
N ASN A 93 6.92 21.68 -3.03
CA ASN A 93 7.89 20.77 -3.63
C ASN A 93 8.46 19.83 -2.56
N ILE A 94 8.34 18.52 -2.78
CA ILE A 94 8.80 17.50 -1.87
C ILE A 94 10.32 17.58 -1.60
N ARG A 95 11.10 18.11 -2.54
CA ARG A 95 12.54 18.30 -2.35
C ARG A 95 12.87 19.27 -1.24
N ASP A 96 11.98 20.21 -0.93
CA ASP A 96 12.19 21.23 0.08
C ASP A 96 11.97 20.71 1.51
N VAL A 97 11.40 19.52 1.66
CA VAL A 97 11.11 18.87 2.96
C VAL A 97 11.96 17.64 3.22
N THR A 98 12.82 17.27 2.29
CA THR A 98 13.72 16.11 2.38
C THR A 98 15.15 16.56 2.60
N LEU A 99 15.86 15.96 3.55
CA LEU A 99 17.25 16.32 3.86
C LEU A 99 18.19 16.10 2.66
N PHE A 100 18.03 14.99 1.96
CA PHE A 100 18.87 14.62 0.81
C PHE A 100 18.00 14.27 -0.39
N PRO A 101 17.39 15.27 -1.07
CA PRO A 101 16.51 15.00 -2.19
C PRO A 101 17.28 14.40 -3.37
N ARG A 102 16.71 13.37 -3.97
CA ARG A 102 17.26 12.73 -5.16
C ARG A 102 16.28 12.86 -6.31
N SER A 103 16.80 13.14 -7.48
CA SER A 103 16.03 13.24 -8.72
C SER A 103 16.85 12.67 -9.87
N VAL A 104 16.23 12.55 -11.06
CA VAL A 104 16.89 12.01 -12.25
C VAL A 104 18.22 12.71 -12.54
N LYS A 105 18.30 14.02 -12.28
CA LYS A 105 19.51 14.83 -12.52
C LYS A 105 20.31 15.16 -11.27
N ASN A 106 19.90 14.68 -10.11
CA ASN A 106 20.54 15.01 -8.85
C ASN A 106 20.53 13.78 -7.94
N ILE A 107 21.46 12.87 -8.22
CA ILE A 107 21.68 11.66 -7.44
C ILE A 107 22.95 11.88 -6.62
N MET A 108 22.82 11.86 -5.33
CA MET A 108 23.96 11.94 -4.41
C MET A 108 24.34 10.59 -3.89
#